data_5d6f2aef4e45776e9db01f11fdf791de
#
_entry.id   5d6f2aef4e45776e9db01f11fdf791de
#
_cell.length_a   1.000
_cell.length_b   1.000
_cell.length_c   1.000
_cell.angle_alpha   90.00
_cell.angle_beta   90.00
_cell.angle_gamma   90.00
#
_symmetry.space_group_name_H-M   'P 1'
#
loop_
_entity.id
_entity.type
_entity.pdbx_description
1 polymer ?
#
loop_
_entity_poly.entity_id
_entity_poly.type
_entity_poly.pdbx_seq_one_letter_code
_entity_poly.pdbx_strand_id
1 'polypeptide(L)'
;MIKTQSMLDVADNSGARRVMCIKVLGGSHRRYAGIGDIIKVTVKEAIPRGKVKKGQVMTAVVVRTKHGVRRTDGSIIRFDGNAAVLLNNKQEPIGTRIFGPVTRELRTEKFMKIVSLAPEVL
;
A
#
# COMPACT_ATOMS: atom_id res chain seq x y z
N MET A 1 8.20 6.04 -7.74
CA MET A 1 8.72 5.02 -6.79
C MET A 1 8.63 5.56 -5.36
N ILE A 2 8.33 4.68 -4.44
CA ILE A 2 8.19 5.03 -3.03
C ILE A 2 9.53 4.89 -2.34
N LYS A 3 9.92 5.91 -1.60
CA LYS A 3 11.17 5.90 -0.83
C LYS A 3 10.91 6.39 0.58
N THR A 4 11.94 6.38 1.42
CA THR A 4 11.86 6.91 2.78
C THR A 4 11.34 8.35 2.76
N GLN A 5 10.41 8.66 3.66
CA GLN A 5 9.69 9.93 3.78
C GLN A 5 8.66 10.23 2.68
N SER A 6 8.41 9.30 1.76
CA SER A 6 7.30 9.44 0.83
C SER A 6 5.97 9.36 1.57
N MET A 7 5.02 10.23 1.18
CA MET A 7 3.66 10.20 1.73
C MET A 7 2.76 9.38 0.82
N LEU A 8 1.90 8.56 1.42
CA LEU A 8 0.94 7.75 0.68
C LEU A 8 -0.44 7.90 1.29
N ASP A 9 -1.46 7.83 0.44
CA ASP A 9 -2.83 7.72 0.89
C ASP A 9 -3.11 6.27 1.30
N VAL A 10 -4.03 6.07 2.24
CA VAL A 10 -4.42 4.74 2.67
C VAL A 10 -5.68 4.34 1.91
N ALA A 11 -5.61 3.20 1.25
CA ALA A 11 -6.67 2.72 0.35
C ALA A 11 -7.63 1.73 1.03
N ASP A 12 -7.70 1.74 2.35
CA ASP A 12 -8.60 0.84 3.08
C ASP A 12 -9.42 1.61 4.13
N ASN A 13 -10.30 0.87 4.80
CA ASN A 13 -11.18 1.42 5.82
C ASN A 13 -10.67 1.18 7.25
N SER A 14 -9.36 1.05 7.42
CA SER A 14 -8.73 0.86 8.75
C SER A 14 -8.85 2.08 9.65
N GLY A 15 -9.08 3.25 9.07
CA GLY A 15 -9.16 4.51 9.79
C GLY A 15 -7.99 5.44 9.55
N ALA A 16 -6.88 4.95 9.06
CA ALA A 16 -5.77 5.80 8.64
C ALA A 16 -6.11 6.47 7.30
N ARG A 17 -5.72 7.73 7.14
CA ARG A 17 -5.91 8.48 5.90
C ARG A 17 -4.62 8.66 5.13
N ARG A 18 -3.53 8.98 5.82
CA ARG A 18 -2.22 9.17 5.20
C ARG A 18 -1.14 8.56 6.07
N VAL A 19 -0.16 7.99 5.41
CA VAL A 19 1.00 7.39 6.07
C VAL A 19 2.27 7.88 5.39
N MET A 20 3.38 7.82 6.13
CA MET A 20 4.71 8.15 5.59
C MET A 20 5.57 6.90 5.63
N CYS A 21 6.24 6.62 4.50
CA CYS A 21 7.18 5.51 4.42
C CYS A 21 8.40 5.81 5.28
N ILE A 22 8.71 4.91 6.22
CA ILE A 22 9.88 5.03 7.07
C ILE A 22 11.03 4.20 6.49
N LYS A 23 10.73 3.01 5.98
CA LYS A 23 11.73 2.09 5.46
C LYS A 23 11.13 1.19 4.39
N VAL A 24 11.92 0.93 3.34
CA VAL A 24 11.58 -0.07 2.33
C VAL A 24 12.18 -1.38 2.76
N LEU A 25 11.32 -2.39 2.96
CA LEU A 25 11.74 -3.72 3.42
C LEU A 25 12.20 -4.57 2.22
N GLY A 26 12.98 -5.62 2.49
CA GLY A 26 13.41 -6.55 1.47
C GLY A 26 14.90 -6.54 1.18
N GLY A 27 15.71 -5.88 1.99
CA GLY A 27 17.18 -5.87 1.85
C GLY A 27 17.81 -4.61 2.37
N SER A 28 19.09 -4.71 2.80
CA SER A 28 19.78 -3.60 3.45
C SER A 28 20.10 -2.42 2.51
N HIS A 29 20.12 -2.65 1.20
CA HIS A 29 20.42 -1.59 0.21
C HIS A 29 19.21 -1.19 -0.61
N ARG A 30 18.04 -1.64 -0.24
CA ARG A 30 16.84 -1.35 -1.00
C ARG A 30 16.38 0.09 -0.76
N ARG A 31 16.28 0.89 -1.84
CA ARG A 31 15.92 2.31 -1.77
C ARG A 31 14.47 2.59 -2.13
N TYR A 32 13.92 1.83 -3.06
CA TYR A 32 12.62 2.15 -3.66
C TYR A 32 11.66 0.98 -3.57
N ALA A 33 10.40 1.29 -3.32
CA ALA A 33 9.33 0.32 -3.35
C ALA A 33 8.41 0.62 -4.53
N GLY A 34 7.97 -0.44 -5.20
CA GLY A 34 6.96 -0.36 -6.23
C GLY A 34 5.69 -1.07 -5.77
N ILE A 35 4.76 -1.27 -6.71
CA ILE A 35 3.51 -1.96 -6.42
C ILE A 35 3.80 -3.40 -5.99
N GLY A 36 3.18 -3.83 -4.89
CA GLY A 36 3.37 -5.16 -4.33
C GLY A 36 4.49 -5.28 -3.31
N ASP A 37 5.27 -4.22 -3.12
CA ASP A 37 6.34 -4.22 -2.13
C ASP A 37 5.82 -3.85 -0.75
N ILE A 38 6.42 -4.45 0.28
CA ILE A 38 6.07 -4.18 1.68
C ILE A 38 6.98 -3.10 2.21
N ILE A 39 6.39 -2.12 2.88
CA ILE A 39 7.12 -1.01 3.49
C ILE A 39 6.71 -0.86 4.95
N LYS A 40 7.57 -0.19 5.72
CA LYS A 40 7.26 0.22 7.08
C LYS A 40 6.78 1.66 7.03
N VAL A 41 5.66 1.94 7.67
CA VAL A 41 5.03 3.27 7.63
C VAL A 41 4.67 3.76 9.02
N THR A 42 4.57 5.08 9.16
CA THR A 42 3.98 5.71 10.34
C THR A 42 2.71 6.45 9.92
N VAL A 43 1.67 6.34 10.73
CA VAL A 43 0.38 6.97 10.46
C VAL A 43 0.47 8.46 10.76
N LYS A 44 0.24 9.30 9.76
CA LYS A 44 0.30 10.77 9.90
C LYS A 44 -1.08 11.40 10.09
N GLU A 45 -2.11 10.82 9.48
CA GLU A 45 -3.48 11.27 9.64
C GLU A 45 -4.40 10.06 9.81
N ALA A 46 -5.27 10.11 10.81
CA ALA A 46 -6.23 9.04 11.09
C ALA A 46 -7.52 9.63 11.63
N ILE A 47 -8.64 8.92 11.41
CA ILE A 47 -9.92 9.29 12.00
C ILE A 47 -9.88 8.97 13.51
N PRO A 48 -10.63 9.74 14.34
CA PRO A 48 -10.52 9.60 15.81
C PRO A 48 -10.92 8.22 16.35
N ARG A 49 -11.81 7.49 15.70
CA ARG A 49 -12.33 6.20 16.18
C ARG A 49 -11.94 5.02 15.29
N GLY A 50 -10.86 5.15 14.53
CA GLY A 50 -10.42 4.07 13.66
C GLY A 50 -9.66 2.97 14.40
N LYS A 51 -9.41 1.87 13.71
CA LYS A 51 -8.61 0.76 14.22
C LYS A 51 -7.16 1.12 14.44
N VAL A 52 -6.66 2.16 13.78
CA VAL A 52 -5.29 2.64 13.89
C VAL A 52 -5.30 4.09 14.35
N LYS A 53 -4.23 4.49 15.04
CA LYS A 53 -4.10 5.82 15.61
C LYS A 53 -2.92 6.55 14.99
N LYS A 54 -3.00 7.89 15.00
CA LYS A 54 -1.90 8.74 14.55
C LYS A 54 -0.62 8.44 15.33
N GLY A 55 0.49 8.36 14.61
CA GLY A 55 1.79 8.07 15.20
C GLY A 55 2.15 6.59 15.30
N GLN A 56 1.20 5.70 15.06
CA GLN A 56 1.43 4.26 15.10
C GLN A 56 2.35 3.84 13.93
N VAL A 57 3.26 2.92 14.21
CA VAL A 57 4.18 2.36 13.21
C VAL A 57 3.71 0.96 12.84
N MET A 58 3.58 0.69 11.53
CA MET A 58 3.08 -0.59 11.07
C MET A 58 3.61 -0.91 9.67
N THR A 59 3.33 -2.13 9.19
CA THR A 59 3.66 -2.53 7.82
C THR A 59 2.52 -2.20 6.87
N ALA A 60 2.87 -1.96 5.62
CA ALA A 60 1.89 -1.73 4.57
C ALA A 60 2.41 -2.29 3.24
N VAL A 61 1.51 -2.58 2.33
CA VAL A 61 1.85 -2.96 0.96
C VAL A 61 1.43 -1.83 0.02
N VAL A 62 2.30 -1.51 -0.92
CA VAL A 62 2.03 -0.47 -1.92
C VAL A 62 1.11 -1.03 -2.97
N VAL A 63 -0.05 -0.39 -3.18
CA VAL A 63 -1.05 -0.86 -4.15
C VAL A 63 -1.16 0.03 -5.38
N ARG A 64 -0.79 1.32 -5.28
CA ARG A 64 -0.80 2.26 -6.40
C ARG A 64 0.40 3.19 -6.30
N THR A 65 1.00 3.53 -7.45
CA THR A 65 2.05 4.53 -7.52
C THR A 65 1.85 5.42 -8.75
N LYS A 66 2.36 6.66 -8.67
CA LYS A 66 2.40 7.55 -9.83
C LYS A 66 3.35 7.04 -10.89
N HIS A 67 4.42 6.37 -10.49
CA HIS A 67 5.36 5.75 -11.42
C HIS A 67 4.70 4.64 -12.22
N GLY A 68 3.80 3.89 -11.59
CA GLY A 68 3.03 2.84 -12.22
C GLY A 68 3.79 1.55 -12.43
N VAL A 69 3.22 0.68 -13.25
CA VAL A 69 3.79 -0.63 -13.55
C VAL A 69 3.79 -0.83 -15.06
N ARG A 70 4.90 -1.38 -15.57
CA ARG A 70 5.04 -1.72 -16.98
C ARG A 70 4.71 -3.20 -17.17
N ARG A 71 3.85 -3.47 -18.15
CA ARG A 71 3.46 -4.85 -18.50
C ARG A 71 4.34 -5.40 -19.63
N THR A 72 4.32 -6.71 -19.79
CA THR A 72 5.12 -7.40 -20.82
C THR A 72 4.68 -7.06 -22.24
N ASP A 73 3.44 -6.66 -22.43
CA ASP A 73 2.92 -6.23 -23.74
C ASP A 73 3.28 -4.80 -24.12
N GLY A 74 4.05 -4.10 -23.26
CA GLY A 74 4.46 -2.73 -23.49
C GLY A 74 3.52 -1.68 -22.91
N SER A 75 2.36 -2.07 -22.40
CA SER A 75 1.45 -1.11 -21.75
C SER A 75 1.96 -0.70 -20.39
N ILE A 76 1.57 0.51 -19.95
CA ILE A 76 1.93 1.05 -18.65
C ILE A 76 0.67 1.47 -17.94
N ILE A 77 0.52 1.06 -16.68
CA ILE A 77 -0.59 1.49 -15.82
C ILE A 77 -0.03 2.46 -14.80
N ARG A 78 -0.57 3.68 -14.78
CA ARG A 78 -0.18 4.73 -13.84
C ARG A 78 -1.39 5.25 -13.09
N PHE A 79 -1.14 5.76 -11.90
CA PHE A 79 -2.19 6.32 -11.05
C PHE A 79 -1.88 7.78 -10.72
N ASP A 80 -2.90 8.52 -10.27
CA ASP A 80 -2.75 9.93 -9.92
C ASP A 80 -1.97 10.14 -8.62
N GLY A 81 -1.87 9.12 -7.79
CA GLY A 81 -1.19 9.22 -6.52
C GLY A 81 -0.67 7.89 -6.04
N ASN A 82 0.03 7.93 -4.92
CA ASN A 82 0.56 6.74 -4.26
C ASN A 82 -0.42 6.29 -3.18
N ALA A 83 -0.66 4.99 -3.07
CA ALA A 83 -1.56 4.45 -2.06
C ALA A 83 -1.04 3.13 -1.51
N ALA A 84 -1.36 2.86 -0.26
CA ALA A 84 -0.95 1.66 0.44
C ALA A 84 -2.13 1.08 1.21
N VAL A 85 -2.04 -0.21 1.52
CA VAL A 85 -2.99 -0.92 2.37
C VAL A 85 -2.24 -1.38 3.61
N LEU A 86 -2.78 -1.08 4.79
CA LEU A 86 -2.14 -1.43 6.05
C LEU A 86 -2.29 -2.92 6.35
N LEU A 87 -1.22 -3.50 6.88
CA LEU A 87 -1.15 -4.92 7.19
C LEU A 87 -0.93 -5.13 8.69
N ASN A 88 -1.43 -6.25 9.21
CA ASN A 88 -1.15 -6.68 10.57
C ASN A 88 0.17 -7.46 10.64
N ASN A 89 0.50 -8.00 11.81
CA ASN A 89 1.74 -8.76 12.00
C ASN A 89 1.82 -10.04 11.16
N LYS A 90 0.66 -10.55 10.73
CA LYS A 90 0.58 -11.74 9.86
C LYS A 90 0.60 -11.36 8.38
N GLN A 91 0.81 -10.10 8.06
CA GLN A 91 0.79 -9.56 6.70
C GLN A 91 -0.57 -9.70 6.02
N GLU A 92 -1.64 -9.63 6.80
CA GLU A 92 -3.02 -9.60 6.29
C GLU A 92 -3.59 -8.18 6.41
N PRO A 93 -4.51 -7.77 5.51
CA PRO A 93 -5.11 -6.45 5.61
C PRO A 93 -5.86 -6.26 6.93
N ILE A 94 -5.68 -5.11 7.55
CA ILE A 94 -6.41 -4.72 8.76
C ILE A 94 -7.84 -4.36 8.41
N GLY A 95 -8.03 -3.62 7.31
CA GLY A 95 -9.34 -3.20 6.87
C GLY A 95 -10.13 -4.31 6.21
N THR A 96 -11.44 -4.08 6.10
CA THR A 96 -12.37 -5.03 5.47
C THR A 96 -12.75 -4.63 4.05
N ARG A 97 -12.38 -3.42 3.62
CA ARG A 97 -12.68 -2.89 2.28
C ARG A 97 -11.45 -2.20 1.70
N ILE A 98 -11.33 -2.27 0.38
CA ILE A 98 -10.29 -1.57 -0.37
C ILE A 98 -10.98 -0.52 -1.24
N PHE A 99 -10.45 0.69 -1.25
CA PHE A 99 -10.96 1.81 -2.04
C PHE A 99 -10.12 2.01 -3.30
N GLY A 100 -10.80 2.09 -4.43
CA GLY A 100 -10.14 2.31 -5.71
C GLY A 100 -9.50 1.06 -6.30
N PRO A 101 -8.91 1.18 -7.49
CA PRO A 101 -8.35 0.03 -8.19
C PRO A 101 -7.03 -0.45 -7.58
N VAL A 102 -6.75 -1.73 -7.77
CA VAL A 102 -5.43 -2.32 -7.53
C VAL A 102 -4.96 -2.99 -8.82
N THR A 103 -3.68 -3.36 -8.89
CA THR A 103 -3.12 -4.00 -10.08
C THR A 103 -3.07 -5.51 -9.90
N ARG A 104 -3.01 -6.22 -11.05
CA ARG A 104 -2.88 -7.68 -11.05
C ARG A 104 -1.57 -8.17 -10.44
N GLU A 105 -0.57 -7.32 -10.34
CA GLU A 105 0.71 -7.65 -9.70
C GLU A 105 0.55 -8.06 -8.23
N LEU A 106 -0.58 -7.73 -7.61
CA LEU A 106 -0.88 -8.15 -6.24
C LEU A 106 -1.47 -9.57 -6.15
N ARG A 107 -1.67 -10.25 -7.28
CA ARG A 107 -2.19 -11.63 -7.30
C ARG A 107 -1.10 -12.64 -6.93
N THR A 108 -0.60 -12.54 -5.71
CA THR A 108 0.29 -13.51 -5.11
C THR A 108 -0.40 -14.10 -3.88
N GLU A 109 0.10 -15.21 -3.37
CA GLU A 109 -0.50 -15.85 -2.18
C GLU A 109 -0.64 -14.88 -1.02
N LYS A 110 0.35 -13.99 -0.84
CA LYS A 110 0.36 -13.03 0.26
C LYS A 110 -0.77 -12.00 0.18
N PHE A 111 -1.16 -11.60 -1.02
CA PHE A 111 -2.05 -10.46 -1.22
C PHE A 111 -3.37 -10.79 -1.89
N MET A 112 -3.74 -12.06 -1.95
CA MET A 112 -5.00 -12.47 -2.57
C MET A 112 -6.22 -11.89 -1.87
N LYS A 113 -6.15 -11.68 -0.55
CA LYS A 113 -7.22 -11.02 0.18
C LYS A 113 -7.44 -9.59 -0.30
N ILE A 114 -6.36 -8.86 -0.58
CA ILE A 114 -6.45 -7.49 -1.10
C ILE A 114 -7.13 -7.48 -2.46
N VAL A 115 -6.74 -8.39 -3.33
CA VAL A 115 -7.33 -8.50 -4.67
C VAL A 115 -8.82 -8.83 -4.57
N SER A 116 -9.21 -9.74 -3.66
CA SER A 116 -10.60 -10.12 -3.50
C SER A 116 -11.47 -9.00 -2.91
N LEU A 117 -10.89 -8.10 -2.13
CA LEU A 117 -11.60 -6.97 -1.52
C LEU A 117 -11.64 -5.74 -2.43
N ALA A 118 -10.81 -5.69 -3.45
CA ALA A 118 -10.72 -4.52 -4.32
C ALA A 118 -11.93 -4.43 -5.26
N PRO A 119 -12.46 -3.22 -5.50
CA PRO A 119 -13.59 -3.05 -6.41
C PRO A 119 -13.20 -3.24 -7.87
N GLU A 120 -11.92 -3.04 -8.21
CA GLU A 120 -11.44 -3.16 -9.57
C GLU A 120 -9.98 -3.62 -9.56
N VAL A 121 -9.64 -4.56 -10.44
CA VAL A 121 -8.27 -5.07 -10.58
C VAL A 121 -7.79 -4.81 -12.00
N LEU A 122 -6.83 -3.93 -12.13
CA LEU A 122 -6.22 -3.57 -13.40
C LEU A 122 -4.94 -4.36 -13.64
#